data_0ca7324022135f4a8e32e1d80ef8d190
#
_entry.id   0ca7324022135f4a8e32e1d80ef8d190
#
_cell.length_a   1.000
_cell.length_b   1.000
_cell.length_c   1.000
_cell.angle_alpha   90.00
_cell.angle_beta   90.00
_cell.angle_gamma   90.00
#
_symmetry.space_group_name_H-M   'P 1'
#
loop_
_entity.id
_entity.type
_entity.pdbx_description
1 polymer ?
#
loop_
_entity_poly.entity_id
_entity_poly.type
_entity_poly.pdbx_seq_one_letter_code
_entity_poly.pdbx_strand_id
1 'polypeptide(L)'
;MDWNMVWQIALLIIGFVMLIKGADWFVDGAAGIADKLHIPQLIIGLTIVAMGTSAPEAAISISASVQGSADIAVGNILGSNILNILIILGITSVITPLAVQKSTVKYEIPFVIIISVIFGLIGLFDNSIGFIDGILLWVLLSLIHISE
;
A
#
# COMPACT_ATOMS: atom_id res chain seq x y z
N MET A 1 -14.10 -13.14 30.71
CA MET A 1 -13.59 -12.19 29.68
C MET A 1 -12.82 -11.14 30.46
N ASP A 2 -11.49 -11.16 30.30
CA ASP A 2 -10.62 -10.30 31.11
C ASP A 2 -10.80 -8.84 30.71
N TRP A 3 -10.83 -7.93 31.69
CA TRP A 3 -10.99 -6.48 31.49
C TRP A 3 -10.03 -5.93 30.43
N ASN A 4 -8.82 -6.47 30.39
CA ASN A 4 -7.81 -6.14 29.38
C ASN A 4 -8.24 -6.50 27.95
N MET A 5 -8.91 -7.63 27.76
CA MET A 5 -9.40 -8.06 26.46
C MET A 5 -10.52 -7.15 25.94
N VAL A 6 -11.45 -6.76 26.82
CA VAL A 6 -12.54 -5.82 26.47
C VAL A 6 -11.95 -4.47 26.04
N TRP A 7 -10.94 -3.98 26.78
CA TRP A 7 -10.26 -2.72 26.46
C TRP A 7 -9.52 -2.79 25.13
N GLN A 8 -8.82 -3.88 24.84
CA GLN A 8 -8.12 -4.08 23.57
C GLN A 8 -9.09 -4.12 22.38
N ILE A 9 -10.24 -4.82 22.52
CA ILE A 9 -11.28 -4.85 21.49
C ILE A 9 -11.88 -3.45 21.28
N ALA A 10 -12.14 -2.71 22.34
CA ALA A 10 -12.66 -1.36 22.24
C ALA A 10 -11.67 -0.43 21.52
N LEU A 11 -10.37 -0.49 21.85
CA LEU A 11 -9.33 0.25 21.15
C LEU A 11 -9.21 -0.13 19.68
N LEU A 12 -9.33 -1.42 19.37
CA LEU A 12 -9.32 -1.89 17.98
C LEU A 12 -10.48 -1.29 17.18
N ILE A 13 -11.70 -1.34 17.73
CA ILE A 13 -12.90 -0.77 17.07
C ILE A 13 -12.74 0.74 16.88
N ILE A 14 -12.28 1.46 17.90
CA ILE A 14 -12.03 2.89 17.82
C ILE A 14 -10.98 3.18 16.73
N GLY A 15 -9.90 2.42 16.68
CA GLY A 15 -8.86 2.53 15.66
C GLY A 15 -9.40 2.33 14.25
N PHE A 16 -10.25 1.35 14.03
CA PHE A 16 -10.92 1.13 12.73
C PHE A 16 -11.84 2.30 12.34
N VAL A 17 -12.64 2.80 13.27
CA VAL A 17 -13.51 3.96 13.01
C VAL A 17 -12.68 5.19 12.66
N MET A 18 -11.59 5.44 13.40
CA MET A 18 -10.67 6.55 13.13
C MET A 18 -9.99 6.39 11.76
N LEU A 19 -9.59 5.18 11.40
CA LEU A 19 -8.96 4.89 10.11
C LEU A 19 -9.92 5.19 8.95
N ILE A 20 -11.15 4.68 9.02
CA ILE A 20 -12.17 4.90 7.98
C ILE A 20 -12.47 6.39 7.86
N LYS A 21 -12.75 7.08 8.96
CA LYS A 21 -13.06 8.52 8.94
C LYS A 21 -11.88 9.37 8.51
N GLY A 22 -10.67 9.00 8.92
CA GLY A 22 -9.44 9.67 8.49
C GLY A 22 -9.21 9.53 6.99
N ALA A 23 -9.45 8.35 6.42
CA ALA A 23 -9.37 8.10 4.98
C ALA A 23 -10.41 8.93 4.21
N ASP A 24 -11.67 8.96 4.66
CA ASP A 24 -12.73 9.77 4.05
C ASP A 24 -12.31 11.27 4.01
N TRP A 25 -11.91 11.83 5.14
CA TRP A 25 -11.49 13.24 5.23
C TRP A 25 -10.24 13.54 4.40
N PHE A 26 -9.32 12.59 4.32
CA PHE A 26 -8.13 12.73 3.50
C PHE A 26 -8.48 12.80 2.01
N VAL A 27 -9.34 11.91 1.53
CA VAL A 27 -9.80 11.88 0.13
C VAL A 27 -10.59 13.16 -0.21
N ASP A 28 -11.52 13.54 0.64
CA ASP A 28 -12.34 14.77 0.45
C ASP A 28 -11.45 16.03 0.45
N GLY A 29 -10.48 16.08 1.37
CA GLY A 29 -9.53 17.20 1.45
C GLY A 29 -8.64 17.28 0.22
N ALA A 30 -8.12 16.15 -0.26
CA ALA A 30 -7.30 16.07 -1.46
C ALA A 30 -8.11 16.48 -2.71
N ALA A 31 -9.33 16.00 -2.84
CA ALA A 31 -10.23 16.38 -3.93
C ALA A 31 -10.55 17.89 -3.90
N GLY A 32 -10.81 18.45 -2.72
CA GLY A 32 -11.08 19.89 -2.57
C GLY A 32 -9.88 20.77 -2.91
N ILE A 33 -8.66 20.33 -2.64
CA ILE A 33 -7.42 21.01 -3.07
C ILE A 33 -7.27 20.94 -4.60
N ALA A 34 -7.56 19.78 -5.17
CA ALA A 34 -7.53 19.57 -6.61
C ALA A 34 -8.42 20.55 -7.37
N ASP A 35 -9.65 20.64 -6.94
CA ASP A 35 -10.65 21.52 -7.56
C ASP A 35 -10.17 22.99 -7.53
N LYS A 36 -9.59 23.43 -6.41
CA LYS A 36 -9.05 24.79 -6.28
C LYS A 36 -7.85 25.07 -7.17
N LEU A 37 -7.00 24.05 -7.37
CA LEU A 37 -5.78 24.16 -8.19
C LEU A 37 -6.02 23.81 -9.66
N HIS A 38 -7.26 23.46 -10.05
CA HIS A 38 -7.63 23.00 -11.39
C HIS A 38 -6.81 21.77 -11.84
N ILE A 39 -6.40 20.92 -10.89
CA ILE A 39 -5.69 19.68 -11.15
C ILE A 39 -6.74 18.60 -11.46
N PRO A 40 -6.58 17.81 -12.54
CA PRO A 40 -7.49 16.70 -12.82
C PRO A 40 -7.60 15.73 -11.63
N GLN A 41 -8.83 15.40 -11.23
CA GLN A 41 -9.10 14.51 -10.09
C GLN A 41 -8.43 13.13 -10.24
N LEU A 42 -8.22 12.69 -11.50
CA LEU A 42 -7.51 11.45 -11.79
C LEU A 42 -6.06 11.46 -11.24
N ILE A 43 -5.34 12.58 -11.43
CA ILE A 43 -3.96 12.71 -10.94
C ILE A 43 -3.92 12.63 -9.42
N ILE A 44 -4.87 13.26 -8.74
CA ILE A 44 -4.94 13.20 -7.26
C ILE A 44 -5.29 11.80 -6.77
N GLY A 45 -6.22 11.14 -7.44
CA GLY A 45 -6.53 9.75 -7.13
C GLY A 45 -5.32 8.83 -7.26
N LEU A 46 -4.56 8.98 -8.33
CA LEU A 46 -3.37 8.15 -8.61
C LEU A 46 -2.16 8.47 -7.73
N THR A 47 -2.10 9.67 -7.15
CA THR A 47 -0.96 10.11 -6.33
C THR A 47 -1.32 10.24 -4.85
N ILE A 48 -1.97 11.32 -4.47
CA ILE A 48 -2.21 11.67 -3.06
C ILE A 48 -3.10 10.63 -2.38
N VAL A 49 -4.18 10.20 -3.03
CA VAL A 49 -5.09 9.19 -2.47
C VAL A 49 -4.39 7.84 -2.37
N ALA A 50 -3.67 7.42 -3.42
CA ALA A 50 -2.92 6.17 -3.40
C ALA A 50 -1.84 6.16 -2.30
N MET A 51 -1.08 7.24 -2.13
CA MET A 51 -0.11 7.37 -1.04
C MET A 51 -0.80 7.38 0.33
N GLY A 52 -1.95 8.05 0.46
CA GLY A 52 -2.70 8.13 1.72
C GLY A 52 -3.28 6.78 2.16
N THR A 53 -3.79 6.01 1.21
CA THR A 53 -4.29 4.65 1.51
C THR A 53 -3.18 3.66 1.87
N SER A 54 -1.95 3.87 1.41
CA SER A 54 -0.78 3.07 1.78
C SER A 54 -0.03 3.58 3.02
N ALA A 55 -0.42 4.73 3.56
CA ALA A 55 0.25 5.30 4.74
C ALA A 55 0.16 4.42 6.00
N PRO A 56 -0.98 3.75 6.32
CA PRO A 56 -1.05 2.82 7.44
C PRO A 56 -0.07 1.66 7.31
N GLU A 57 0.03 1.05 6.13
CA GLU A 57 0.97 -0.05 5.87
C GLU A 57 2.42 0.42 6.01
N ALA A 58 2.74 1.61 5.51
CA ALA A 58 4.06 2.20 5.68
C ALA A 58 4.37 2.45 7.16
N ALA A 59 3.45 3.01 7.93
CA ALA A 59 3.62 3.27 9.35
C ALA A 59 3.86 1.98 10.15
N ILE A 60 3.09 0.93 9.89
CA ILE A 60 3.24 -0.38 10.53
C ILE A 60 4.60 -0.97 10.17
N SER A 61 4.98 -0.99 8.89
CA SER A 61 6.24 -1.59 8.43
C SER A 61 7.46 -0.85 8.97
N ILE A 62 7.44 0.50 8.98
CA ILE A 62 8.51 1.31 9.57
C ILE A 62 8.62 1.05 11.07
N SER A 63 7.49 1.09 11.79
CA SER A 63 7.46 0.85 13.24
C SER A 63 7.99 -0.54 13.59
N ALA A 64 7.56 -1.58 12.87
CA ALA A 64 8.03 -2.94 13.05
C ALA A 64 9.53 -3.08 12.77
N SER A 65 10.03 -2.44 11.71
CA SER A 65 11.46 -2.46 11.35
C SER A 65 12.31 -1.78 12.43
N VAL A 66 11.89 -0.64 12.95
CA VAL A 66 12.59 0.07 14.05
C VAL A 66 12.63 -0.77 15.33
N GLN A 67 11.60 -1.58 15.57
CA GLN A 67 11.53 -2.50 16.72
C GLN A 67 12.27 -3.82 16.49
N GLY A 68 12.93 -4.02 15.34
CA GLY A 68 13.62 -5.25 14.98
C GLY A 68 12.71 -6.43 14.62
N SER A 69 11.42 -6.15 14.36
CA SER A 69 10.41 -7.15 14.00
C SER A 69 10.24 -7.24 12.47
N ALA A 70 11.28 -7.66 11.76
CA ALA A 70 11.32 -7.72 10.30
C ALA A 70 10.18 -8.59 9.72
N ASP A 71 9.83 -9.69 10.37
CA ASP A 71 8.75 -10.59 9.95
C ASP A 71 7.39 -9.87 9.87
N ILE A 72 7.12 -8.96 10.81
CA ILE A 72 5.90 -8.15 10.79
C ILE A 72 5.91 -7.18 9.62
N ALA A 73 7.06 -6.53 9.35
CA ALA A 73 7.17 -5.59 8.23
C ALA A 73 6.97 -6.30 6.88
N VAL A 74 7.68 -7.42 6.66
CA VAL A 74 7.55 -8.23 5.43
C VAL A 74 6.15 -8.81 5.30
N GLY A 75 5.61 -9.38 6.37
CA GLY A 75 4.26 -9.95 6.41
C GLY A 75 3.18 -8.92 6.11
N ASN A 76 3.30 -7.68 6.61
CA ASN A 76 2.38 -6.59 6.33
C ASN A 76 2.39 -6.20 4.84
N ILE A 77 3.58 -6.04 4.24
CA ILE A 77 3.72 -5.68 2.82
C ILE A 77 3.17 -6.77 1.91
N LEU A 78 3.57 -8.02 2.12
CA LEU A 78 3.10 -9.14 1.30
C LEU A 78 1.61 -9.41 1.51
N GLY A 79 1.15 -9.37 2.76
CA GLY A 79 -0.24 -9.62 3.12
C GLY A 79 -1.19 -8.60 2.53
N SER A 80 -0.86 -7.30 2.58
CA SER A 80 -1.68 -6.24 1.99
C SER A 80 -1.75 -6.37 0.46
N ASN A 81 -0.65 -6.69 -0.21
CA ASN A 81 -0.64 -6.91 -1.66
C ASN A 81 -1.52 -8.11 -2.06
N ILE A 82 -1.40 -9.23 -1.36
CA ILE A 82 -2.22 -10.43 -1.60
C ILE A 82 -3.69 -10.10 -1.39
N LEU A 83 -4.04 -9.42 -0.31
CA LEU A 83 -5.41 -9.02 0.00
C LEU A 83 -5.98 -8.09 -1.06
N ASN A 84 -5.22 -7.10 -1.49
CA ASN A 84 -5.65 -6.14 -2.52
C ASN A 84 -5.91 -6.84 -3.86
N ILE A 85 -5.07 -7.78 -4.27
CA ILE A 85 -5.22 -8.50 -5.54
C ILE A 85 -6.34 -9.55 -5.45
N LEU A 86 -6.33 -10.41 -4.44
CA LEU A 86 -7.24 -11.55 -4.40
C LEU A 86 -8.63 -11.17 -3.87
N ILE A 87 -8.71 -10.33 -2.84
CA ILE A 87 -9.98 -9.98 -2.21
C ILE A 87 -10.57 -8.73 -2.85
N ILE A 88 -9.87 -7.61 -2.84
CA ILE A 88 -10.45 -6.35 -3.31
C ILE A 88 -10.69 -6.41 -4.82
N LEU A 89 -9.67 -6.69 -5.60
CA LEU A 89 -9.79 -6.77 -7.05
C LEU A 89 -10.67 -7.96 -7.48
N GLY A 90 -10.55 -9.11 -6.80
CA GLY A 90 -11.36 -10.29 -7.05
C GLY A 90 -12.85 -10.05 -6.81
N ILE A 91 -13.24 -9.51 -5.67
CA ILE A 91 -14.65 -9.20 -5.36
C ILE A 91 -15.19 -8.13 -6.31
N THR A 92 -14.41 -7.07 -6.55
CA THR A 92 -14.83 -5.98 -7.44
C THR A 92 -15.10 -6.51 -8.86
N SER A 93 -14.25 -7.41 -9.37
CA SER A 93 -14.44 -7.99 -10.72
C SER A 93 -15.66 -8.90 -10.84
N VAL A 94 -16.12 -9.49 -9.73
CA VAL A 94 -17.38 -10.26 -9.69
C VAL A 94 -18.60 -9.33 -9.74
N ILE A 95 -18.51 -8.15 -9.12
CA ILE A 95 -19.62 -7.18 -9.04
C ILE A 95 -19.72 -6.39 -10.35
N THR A 96 -18.58 -5.96 -10.91
CA THR A 96 -18.53 -5.13 -12.11
C THR A 96 -17.30 -5.47 -12.95
N PRO A 97 -17.41 -5.52 -14.29
CA PRO A 97 -16.25 -5.70 -15.16
C PRO A 97 -15.24 -4.56 -14.98
N LEU A 98 -14.00 -4.91 -14.70
CA LEU A 98 -12.91 -3.95 -14.56
C LEU A 98 -12.23 -3.72 -15.91
N ALA A 99 -12.29 -2.50 -16.39
CA ALA A 99 -11.55 -2.09 -17.58
C ALA A 99 -10.07 -1.89 -17.22
N VAL A 100 -9.18 -2.69 -17.78
CA VAL A 100 -7.73 -2.56 -17.58
C VAL A 100 -7.12 -1.84 -18.78
N GLN A 101 -6.36 -0.78 -18.53
CA GLN A 101 -5.69 -0.02 -19.58
C GLN A 101 -4.57 -0.86 -20.22
N LYS A 102 -4.33 -0.63 -21.53
CA LYS A 102 -3.27 -1.35 -22.25
C LYS A 102 -1.87 -1.04 -21.71
N SER A 103 -1.64 0.16 -21.20
CA SER A 103 -0.40 0.56 -20.52
C SER A 103 -0.16 -0.29 -19.27
N THR A 104 -1.19 -0.47 -18.44
CA THR A 104 -1.13 -1.28 -17.23
C THR A 104 -0.71 -2.73 -17.54
N VAL A 105 -1.34 -3.34 -18.56
CA VAL A 105 -1.00 -4.72 -18.95
C VAL A 105 0.41 -4.83 -19.52
N LYS A 106 0.85 -3.82 -20.27
CA LYS A 106 2.13 -3.87 -21.01
C LYS A 106 3.34 -3.47 -20.17
N TYR A 107 3.18 -2.55 -19.22
CA TYR A 107 4.30 -1.96 -18.47
C TYR A 107 4.18 -2.20 -16.96
N GLU A 108 3.07 -1.84 -16.34
CA GLU A 108 2.92 -1.86 -14.90
C GLU A 108 2.90 -3.28 -14.32
N ILE A 109 2.08 -4.17 -14.88
CA ILE A 109 2.01 -5.57 -14.41
C ILE A 109 3.36 -6.29 -14.56
N PRO A 110 4.04 -6.28 -15.72
CA PRO A 110 5.37 -6.88 -15.85
C PRO A 110 6.40 -6.28 -14.88
N PHE A 111 6.35 -4.96 -14.66
CA PHE A 111 7.24 -4.30 -13.72
C PHE A 111 7.02 -4.78 -12.28
N VAL A 112 5.76 -4.86 -11.82
CA VAL A 112 5.42 -5.37 -10.49
C VAL A 112 5.88 -6.82 -10.32
N ILE A 113 5.72 -7.65 -11.35
CA ILE A 113 6.20 -9.05 -11.33
C ILE A 113 7.73 -9.09 -11.18
N ILE A 114 8.46 -8.30 -11.96
CA ILE A 114 9.92 -8.24 -11.90
C ILE A 114 10.39 -7.81 -10.50
N ILE A 115 9.81 -6.73 -9.94
CA ILE A 115 10.16 -6.27 -8.60
C ILE A 115 9.84 -7.33 -7.54
N SER A 116 8.69 -7.99 -7.65
CA SER A 116 8.32 -9.05 -6.71
C SER A 116 9.31 -10.22 -6.74
N VAL A 117 9.78 -10.59 -7.95
CA VAL A 117 10.81 -11.62 -8.12
C VAL A 117 12.15 -11.17 -7.51
N ILE A 118 12.58 -9.93 -7.79
CA ILE A 118 13.81 -9.37 -7.21
C ILE A 118 13.73 -9.36 -5.69
N PHE A 119 12.62 -8.89 -5.12
CA PHE A 119 12.40 -8.87 -3.68
C PHE A 119 12.46 -10.28 -3.06
N GLY A 120 11.81 -11.25 -3.72
CA GLY A 120 11.83 -12.64 -3.30
C GLY A 120 13.24 -13.25 -3.36
N LEU A 121 14.01 -12.95 -4.41
CA LEU A 121 15.39 -13.43 -4.55
C LEU A 121 16.30 -12.84 -3.46
N ILE A 122 16.22 -11.54 -3.18
CA ILE A 122 16.97 -10.89 -2.10
C ILE A 122 16.68 -11.62 -0.77
N GLY A 123 15.41 -11.84 -0.44
CA GLY A 123 15.03 -12.53 0.79
C GLY A 123 15.53 -13.99 0.86
N LEU A 124 15.60 -14.70 -0.27
CA LEU A 124 16.06 -16.07 -0.34
C LEU A 124 17.58 -16.21 -0.19
N PHE A 125 18.37 -15.26 -0.71
CA PHE A 125 19.82 -15.35 -0.71
C PHE A 125 20.45 -14.94 0.63
N ASP A 126 19.87 -13.93 1.31
CA ASP A 126 20.51 -13.34 2.50
C ASP A 126 19.68 -13.48 3.78
N ASN A 127 18.45 -14.00 3.69
CA ASN A 127 17.48 -14.07 4.79
C ASN A 127 17.31 -12.72 5.53
N SER A 128 17.74 -11.63 4.91
CA SER A 128 17.63 -10.27 5.43
C SER A 128 17.45 -9.28 4.29
N ILE A 129 16.79 -8.17 4.56
CA ILE A 129 16.70 -7.04 3.66
C ILE A 129 17.49 -5.92 4.30
N GLY A 130 18.68 -5.67 3.77
CA GLY A 130 19.61 -4.69 4.30
C GLY A 130 19.40 -3.29 3.72
N PHE A 131 20.24 -2.36 4.16
CA PHE A 131 20.20 -0.96 3.72
C PHE A 131 20.42 -0.81 2.21
N ILE A 132 21.32 -1.59 1.62
CA ILE A 132 21.61 -1.56 0.17
C ILE A 132 20.40 -2.03 -0.63
N ASP A 133 19.74 -3.10 -0.18
CA ASP A 133 18.52 -3.62 -0.82
C ASP A 133 17.38 -2.60 -0.77
N GLY A 134 17.25 -1.90 0.35
CA GLY A 134 16.30 -0.80 0.49
C GLY A 134 16.56 0.35 -0.49
N ILE A 135 17.82 0.75 -0.68
CA ILE A 135 18.19 1.76 -1.68
C ILE A 135 17.88 1.27 -3.09
N LEU A 136 18.21 0.01 -3.41
CA LEU A 136 17.91 -0.59 -4.72
C LEU A 136 16.40 -0.55 -5.01
N LEU A 137 15.57 -0.98 -4.07
CA LEU A 137 14.12 -0.96 -4.20
C LEU A 137 13.59 0.47 -4.37
N TRP A 138 14.16 1.45 -3.69
CA TRP A 138 13.81 2.87 -3.82
C TRP A 138 14.16 3.45 -5.19
N VAL A 139 15.32 3.07 -5.73
CA VAL A 139 15.74 3.46 -7.08
C VAL A 139 14.79 2.85 -8.12
N LEU A 140 14.42 1.59 -7.97
CA LEU A 140 13.47 0.91 -8.86
C LEU A 140 12.08 1.57 -8.80
N LEU A 141 11.60 1.96 -7.62
CA LEU A 141 10.36 2.72 -7.47
C LEU A 141 10.42 4.08 -8.20
N SER A 142 11.56 4.77 -8.09
CA SER A 142 11.76 6.07 -8.75
C SER A 142 11.73 5.95 -10.28
N LEU A 143 12.20 4.83 -10.84
CA LEU A 143 12.19 4.60 -12.29
C LEU A 143 10.76 4.49 -12.85
N ILE A 144 9.84 3.86 -12.14
CA ILE A 144 8.44 3.77 -12.60
C ILE A 144 7.76 5.14 -12.55
N HIS A 145 8.05 5.93 -11.54
CA HIS A 145 7.46 7.27 -11.40
C HIS A 145 7.93 8.26 -12.48
N ILE A 146 9.09 8.03 -13.09
CA ILE A 146 9.62 8.86 -14.19
C ILE A 146 9.05 8.39 -15.55
N SER A 147 8.58 7.14 -15.65
CA SER A 147 8.10 6.56 -16.91
C SER A 147 6.60 6.81 -17.18
N GLU A 148 5.87 7.36 -16.21
CA GLU A 148 4.48 7.83 -16.34
C GLU A 148 4.41 9.32 -16.72
#